data_178f1f0c0a244e84b61c36e862693165
#
_entry.id   178f1f0c0a244e84b61c36e862693165
#
_cell.length_a   1.000
_cell.length_b   1.000
_cell.length_c   1.000
_cell.angle_alpha   90.00
_cell.angle_beta   90.00
_cell.angle_gamma   90.00
#
_symmetry.space_group_name_H-M   'P 1'
#
loop_
_entity.id
_entity.type
_entity.pdbx_description
1 polymer ?
#
loop_
_entity_poly.entity_id
_entity_poly.type
_entity_poly.pdbx_seq_one_letter_code
_entity_poly.pdbx_strand_id
1 'polypeptide(L)'
;TFVNNVSVKNAVTGANETPMETIAASQPDYLYILVGTNNLVVQGSEDSFIAYYERLIDMLREQLNPGVMIYIQSIPGVQEDVVASKPGLDNTRIATVNDLLANMALRKGCYYINIREALTNPADGSQIDDYATKDGVHFNAAGYHAWAEYLATHTVWNRRSVYSGENPYYIYGT
;
A
#
# COMPACT_ATOMS: atom_id res chain seq x y z
N THR A 1 -7.37 -8.25 14.42
CA THR A 1 -6.80 -7.77 13.17
C THR A 1 -5.55 -8.55 12.80
N PHE A 2 -5.17 -8.61 11.54
CA PHE A 2 -3.96 -9.29 11.08
C PHE A 2 -2.72 -8.85 11.86
N VAL A 3 -2.54 -7.55 12.06
CA VAL A 3 -1.36 -6.98 12.73
C VAL A 3 -1.17 -7.39 14.18
N ASN A 4 -2.22 -7.89 14.83
CA ASN A 4 -2.18 -8.33 16.23
C ASN A 4 -2.37 -9.84 16.40
N ASN A 5 -2.85 -10.54 15.40
CA ASN A 5 -3.25 -11.95 15.51
C ASN A 5 -2.34 -12.91 14.74
N VAL A 6 -1.44 -12.39 13.92
CA VAL A 6 -0.45 -13.19 13.20
C VAL A 6 0.90 -12.94 13.84
N SER A 7 1.57 -14.00 14.27
CA SER A 7 2.94 -13.95 14.76
C SER A 7 3.88 -14.33 13.62
N VAL A 8 4.92 -13.54 13.42
CA VAL A 8 6.00 -13.78 12.47
C VAL A 8 7.33 -13.81 13.20
N LYS A 9 8.28 -14.58 12.68
CA LYS A 9 9.63 -14.60 13.26
C LYS A 9 10.37 -13.34 12.81
N ASN A 10 10.73 -12.50 13.78
CA ASN A 10 11.58 -11.34 13.50
C ASN A 10 12.97 -11.81 13.06
N ALA A 11 13.42 -11.35 11.88
CA ALA A 11 14.68 -11.78 11.31
C ALA A 11 15.92 -11.28 12.08
N VAL A 12 15.76 -10.22 12.87
CA VAL A 12 16.85 -9.62 13.65
C VAL A 12 16.94 -10.22 15.04
N THR A 13 15.80 -10.31 15.75
CA THR A 13 15.75 -10.78 17.14
C THR A 13 15.59 -12.30 17.26
N GLY A 14 15.05 -12.94 16.20
CA GLY A 14 14.67 -14.36 16.22
C GLY A 14 13.40 -14.65 17.04
N ALA A 15 12.81 -13.66 17.68
CA ALA A 15 11.59 -13.79 18.45
C ALA A 15 10.35 -13.91 17.54
N ASN A 16 9.29 -14.54 18.06
CA ASN A 16 7.99 -14.50 17.41
C ASN A 16 7.26 -13.24 17.87
N GLU A 17 6.96 -12.36 16.93
CA GLU A 17 6.34 -11.06 17.19
C GLU A 17 5.16 -10.86 16.22
N THR A 18 4.19 -10.08 16.63
CA THR A 18 3.17 -9.58 15.70
C THR A 18 3.77 -8.48 14.82
N PRO A 19 3.24 -8.23 13.61
CA PRO A 19 3.66 -7.08 12.81
C PRO A 19 3.60 -5.74 13.57
N MET A 20 2.59 -5.57 14.44
CA MET A 20 2.46 -4.37 15.26
C MET A 20 3.61 -4.22 16.28
N GLU A 21 3.98 -5.30 16.96
CA GLU A 21 5.11 -5.30 17.91
C GLU A 21 6.42 -4.97 17.20
N THR A 22 6.67 -5.59 16.04
CA THR A 22 7.87 -5.31 15.23
C THR A 22 7.93 -3.85 14.79
N ILE A 23 6.83 -3.30 14.28
CA ILE A 23 6.75 -1.90 13.83
C ILE A 23 6.95 -0.96 15.03
N ALA A 24 6.26 -1.21 16.15
CA ALA A 24 6.39 -0.42 17.35
C ALA A 24 7.81 -0.44 17.93
N ALA A 25 8.47 -1.59 17.92
CA ALA A 25 9.85 -1.71 18.38
C ALA A 25 10.85 -0.99 17.47
N SER A 26 10.61 -0.94 16.17
CA SER A 26 11.50 -0.31 15.19
C SER A 26 11.43 1.22 15.17
N GLN A 27 10.30 1.82 15.61
CA GLN A 27 10.05 3.27 15.58
C GLN A 27 10.50 3.93 14.27
N PRO A 28 9.97 3.53 13.10
CA PRO A 28 10.45 4.00 11.81
C PRO A 28 10.10 5.48 11.59
N ASP A 29 10.95 6.21 10.88
CA ASP A 29 10.64 7.55 10.38
C ASP A 29 9.66 7.52 9.21
N TYR A 30 9.71 6.45 8.41
CA TYR A 30 8.89 6.24 7.21
C TYR A 30 8.24 4.85 7.27
N LEU A 31 6.94 4.80 7.17
CA LEU A 31 6.18 3.55 7.18
C LEU A 31 5.34 3.41 5.91
N TYR A 32 5.68 2.45 5.07
CA TYR A 32 4.94 2.13 3.85
C TYR A 32 3.98 0.98 4.12
N ILE A 33 2.71 1.19 3.78
CA ILE A 33 1.67 0.17 4.00
C ILE A 33 1.03 -0.18 2.65
N LEU A 34 1.06 -1.45 2.32
CA LEU A 34 0.30 -2.05 1.23
C LEU A 34 -0.45 -3.27 1.77
N VAL A 35 -1.74 -3.16 1.89
CA VAL A 35 -2.66 -4.25 2.25
C VAL A 35 -3.95 -4.07 1.45
N GLY A 36 -4.68 -5.16 1.21
CA GLY A 36 -6.01 -5.07 0.60
C GLY A 36 -6.29 -6.12 -0.46
N THR A 37 -5.34 -6.56 -1.26
CA THR A 37 -5.58 -7.53 -2.35
C THR A 37 -6.38 -8.74 -1.87
N ASN A 38 -5.99 -9.34 -0.75
CA ASN A 38 -6.71 -10.51 -0.20
C ASN A 38 -8.10 -10.16 0.36
N ASN A 39 -8.31 -8.93 0.80
CA ASN A 39 -9.62 -8.47 1.28
C ASN A 39 -10.60 -8.29 0.13
N LEU A 40 -10.11 -7.81 -1.02
CA LEU A 40 -10.93 -7.55 -2.20
C LEU A 40 -11.43 -8.82 -2.90
N VAL A 41 -10.88 -9.99 -2.59
CA VAL A 41 -11.45 -11.27 -3.06
C VAL A 41 -12.93 -11.40 -2.67
N VAL A 42 -13.32 -10.83 -1.53
CA VAL A 42 -14.72 -10.76 -1.09
C VAL A 42 -15.36 -9.49 -1.66
N GLN A 43 -16.38 -9.66 -2.50
CA GLN A 43 -17.14 -8.54 -3.06
C GLN A 43 -17.97 -7.84 -1.99
N GLY A 44 -18.18 -6.52 -2.15
CA GLY A 44 -18.99 -5.72 -1.24
C GLY A 44 -18.35 -5.47 0.14
N SER A 45 -17.02 -5.61 0.23
CA SER A 45 -16.27 -5.43 1.48
C SER A 45 -15.61 -4.05 1.62
N GLU A 46 -15.82 -3.14 0.67
CA GLU A 46 -15.10 -1.87 0.52
C GLU A 46 -15.21 -0.99 1.78
N ASP A 47 -16.43 -0.71 2.22
CA ASP A 47 -16.64 0.16 3.39
C ASP A 47 -16.00 -0.43 4.67
N SER A 48 -16.18 -1.73 4.88
CA SER A 48 -15.57 -2.40 6.03
C SER A 48 -14.05 -2.42 5.92
N PHE A 49 -13.50 -2.60 4.72
CA PHE A 49 -12.07 -2.56 4.46
C PHE A 49 -11.49 -1.18 4.79
N ILE A 50 -12.10 -0.11 4.31
CA ILE A 50 -11.67 1.26 4.61
C ILE A 50 -11.76 1.54 6.11
N ALA A 51 -12.85 1.17 6.77
CA ALA A 51 -13.02 1.35 8.21
C ALA A 51 -11.95 0.60 9.01
N TYR A 52 -11.58 -0.63 8.62
CA TYR A 52 -10.49 -1.36 9.25
C TYR A 52 -9.13 -0.73 8.99
N TYR A 53 -8.92 -0.18 7.81
CA TYR A 53 -7.68 0.51 7.47
C TYR A 53 -7.51 1.80 8.29
N GLU A 54 -8.58 2.60 8.45
CA GLU A 54 -8.58 3.77 9.32
C GLU A 54 -8.19 3.41 10.77
N ARG A 55 -8.78 2.33 11.30
CA ARG A 55 -8.41 1.82 12.63
C ARG A 55 -6.96 1.35 12.72
N LEU A 56 -6.44 0.74 11.66
CA LEU A 56 -5.02 0.36 11.60
C LEU A 56 -4.12 1.60 11.73
N ILE A 57 -4.44 2.68 11.00
CA ILE A 57 -3.69 3.93 11.09
C ILE A 57 -3.75 4.52 12.50
N ASP A 58 -4.91 4.51 13.15
CA ASP A 58 -5.05 5.01 14.52
C ASP A 58 -4.20 4.21 15.49
N MET A 59 -4.28 2.88 15.43
CA MET A 59 -3.46 1.98 16.26
C MET A 59 -1.95 2.18 16.05
N LEU A 60 -1.52 2.40 14.81
CA LEU A 60 -0.11 2.68 14.50
C LEU A 60 0.33 4.01 15.12
N ARG A 61 -0.50 5.05 15.02
CA ARG A 61 -0.19 6.36 15.61
C ARG A 61 -0.12 6.37 17.13
N GLU A 62 -0.86 5.48 17.79
CA GLU A 62 -0.78 5.29 19.24
C GLU A 62 0.55 4.69 19.68
N GLN A 63 1.23 3.95 18.80
CA GLN A 63 2.44 3.18 19.11
C GLN A 63 3.72 3.82 18.57
N LEU A 64 3.60 4.70 17.59
CA LEU A 64 4.74 5.27 16.87
C LEU A 64 5.01 6.73 17.26
N ASN A 65 6.25 7.16 17.03
CA ASN A 65 6.63 8.55 17.21
C ASN A 65 5.71 9.48 16.41
N PRO A 66 5.31 10.64 16.98
CA PRO A 66 4.39 11.58 16.31
C PRO A 66 4.90 12.11 14.97
N GLY A 67 6.21 12.01 14.72
CA GLY A 67 6.84 12.45 13.48
C GLY A 67 6.82 11.42 12.33
N VAL A 68 6.33 10.20 12.58
CA VAL A 68 6.31 9.16 11.54
C VAL A 68 5.54 9.61 10.30
N MET A 69 6.11 9.40 9.14
CA MET A 69 5.46 9.62 7.85
C MET A 69 4.89 8.32 7.34
N ILE A 70 3.55 8.24 7.28
CA ILE A 70 2.83 7.02 6.86
C ILE A 70 2.43 7.18 5.40
N TYR A 71 2.83 6.22 4.58
CA TYR A 71 2.56 6.15 3.16
C TYR A 71 1.62 4.98 2.86
N ILE A 72 0.43 5.31 2.40
CA ILE A 72 -0.56 4.34 1.93
C ILE A 72 -0.31 4.12 0.44
N GLN A 73 -0.03 2.90 0.05
CA GLN A 73 0.17 2.55 -1.34
C GLN A 73 -1.13 2.06 -1.97
N SER A 74 -1.35 2.40 -3.25
CA SER A 74 -2.46 1.84 -4.01
C SER A 74 -2.35 0.32 -4.13
N ILE A 75 -3.48 -0.37 -4.16
CA ILE A 75 -3.54 -1.80 -4.48
C ILE A 75 -3.24 -1.94 -5.97
N PRO A 76 -2.24 -2.74 -6.39
CA PRO A 76 -1.91 -2.94 -7.78
C PRO A 76 -3.01 -3.72 -8.52
N GLY A 77 -3.00 -3.63 -9.85
CA GLY A 77 -3.86 -4.46 -10.69
C GLY A 77 -3.45 -5.93 -10.68
N VAL A 78 -4.32 -6.76 -11.20
CA VAL A 78 -4.07 -8.19 -11.44
C VAL A 78 -4.19 -8.51 -12.93
N GLN A 79 -3.69 -9.65 -13.37
CA GLN A 79 -3.87 -10.14 -14.74
C GLN A 79 -5.36 -10.45 -15.01
N GLU A 80 -5.82 -10.29 -16.24
CA GLU A 80 -7.22 -10.49 -16.61
C GLU A 80 -7.74 -11.91 -16.31
N ASP A 81 -6.91 -12.93 -16.49
CA ASP A 81 -7.28 -14.32 -16.24
C ASP A 81 -7.55 -14.59 -14.74
N VAL A 82 -6.98 -13.80 -13.85
CA VAL A 82 -7.26 -13.86 -12.40
C VAL A 82 -8.69 -13.47 -12.11
N VAL A 83 -9.23 -12.48 -12.80
CA VAL A 83 -10.60 -11.98 -12.59
C VAL A 83 -11.63 -13.09 -12.84
N ALA A 84 -11.39 -13.97 -13.81
CA ALA A 84 -12.27 -15.10 -14.09
C ALA A 84 -12.39 -16.07 -12.91
N SER A 85 -11.32 -16.25 -12.14
CA SER A 85 -11.28 -17.15 -10.98
C SER A 85 -11.56 -16.45 -9.65
N LYS A 86 -11.30 -15.14 -9.59
CA LYS A 86 -11.47 -14.27 -8.41
C LYS A 86 -12.17 -12.96 -8.80
N PRO A 87 -13.49 -12.98 -9.07
CA PRO A 87 -14.20 -11.80 -9.58
C PRO A 87 -14.13 -10.57 -8.65
N GLY A 88 -13.82 -10.77 -7.38
CA GLY A 88 -13.57 -9.69 -6.45
C GLY A 88 -12.32 -8.87 -6.74
N LEU A 89 -11.37 -9.41 -7.52
CA LEU A 89 -10.16 -8.72 -7.97
C LEU A 89 -10.32 -8.04 -9.35
N ASP A 90 -11.52 -7.62 -9.70
CA ASP A 90 -11.79 -6.81 -10.89
C ASP A 90 -10.97 -5.51 -10.86
N ASN A 91 -10.26 -5.19 -11.96
CA ASN A 91 -9.35 -4.03 -12.01
C ASN A 91 -10.07 -2.68 -11.94
N THR A 92 -11.34 -2.61 -12.39
CA THR A 92 -12.18 -1.41 -12.23
C THR A 92 -12.56 -1.22 -10.76
N ARG A 93 -12.91 -2.32 -10.09
CA ARG A 93 -13.19 -2.29 -8.65
C ARG A 93 -11.96 -1.94 -7.83
N ILE A 94 -10.79 -2.48 -8.17
CA ILE A 94 -9.51 -2.11 -7.55
C ILE A 94 -9.26 -0.60 -7.71
N ALA A 95 -9.53 -0.02 -8.89
CA ALA A 95 -9.40 1.42 -9.11
C ALA A 95 -10.33 2.21 -8.16
N THR A 96 -11.60 1.83 -8.07
CA THR A 96 -12.57 2.46 -7.15
C THR A 96 -12.12 2.39 -5.69
N VAL A 97 -11.59 1.25 -5.25
CA VAL A 97 -11.08 1.11 -3.88
C VAL A 97 -9.83 1.97 -3.66
N ASN A 98 -9.00 2.13 -4.66
CA ASN A 98 -7.83 3.01 -4.57
C ASN A 98 -8.23 4.48 -4.42
N ASP A 99 -9.32 4.93 -5.04
CA ASP A 99 -9.88 6.27 -4.82
C ASP A 99 -10.36 6.43 -3.37
N LEU A 100 -11.00 5.40 -2.82
CA LEU A 100 -11.39 5.39 -1.40
C LEU A 100 -10.17 5.43 -0.47
N LEU A 101 -9.11 4.69 -0.80
CA LEU A 101 -7.84 4.71 -0.05
C LEU A 101 -7.16 6.08 -0.11
N ALA A 102 -7.12 6.73 -1.27
CA ALA A 102 -6.56 8.06 -1.43
C ALA A 102 -7.31 9.09 -0.56
N ASN A 103 -8.65 9.07 -0.62
CA ASN A 103 -9.49 9.91 0.22
C ASN A 103 -9.31 9.62 1.72
N MET A 104 -9.18 8.36 2.10
CA MET A 104 -8.91 7.94 3.47
C MET A 104 -7.53 8.43 3.93
N ALA A 105 -6.49 8.28 3.11
CA ALA A 105 -5.15 8.76 3.42
C ALA A 105 -5.15 10.27 3.70
N LEU A 106 -5.84 11.05 2.87
CA LEU A 106 -6.01 12.49 3.07
C LEU A 106 -6.69 12.80 4.41
N ARG A 107 -7.83 12.18 4.71
CA ARG A 107 -8.55 12.38 5.98
C ARG A 107 -7.69 12.02 7.20
N LYS A 108 -6.87 10.99 7.08
CA LYS A 108 -5.99 10.51 8.15
C LYS A 108 -4.64 11.25 8.18
N GLY A 109 -4.41 12.25 7.31
CA GLY A 109 -3.13 12.95 7.23
C GLY A 109 -1.95 12.02 6.91
N CYS A 110 -2.18 11.03 6.07
CA CYS A 110 -1.17 10.13 5.50
C CYS A 110 -0.84 10.57 4.08
N TYR A 111 0.31 10.14 3.57
CA TYR A 111 0.63 10.26 2.16
C TYR A 111 0.00 9.10 1.39
N TYR A 112 -0.40 9.35 0.15
CA TYR A 112 -0.86 8.31 -0.76
C TYR A 112 0.12 8.18 -1.92
N ILE A 113 0.54 6.96 -2.26
CA ILE A 113 1.42 6.67 -3.39
C ILE A 113 0.70 5.75 -4.36
N ASN A 114 0.46 6.22 -5.58
CA ASN A 114 -0.20 5.46 -6.63
C ASN A 114 0.78 4.55 -7.38
N ILE A 115 1.22 3.46 -6.76
CA ILE A 115 2.16 2.51 -7.38
C ILE A 115 1.65 1.89 -8.68
N ARG A 116 0.33 1.99 -8.96
CA ARG A 116 -0.25 1.50 -10.23
C ARG A 116 0.34 2.21 -11.46
N GLU A 117 0.78 3.44 -11.34
CA GLU A 117 1.40 4.18 -12.45
C GLU A 117 2.63 3.47 -13.01
N ALA A 118 3.39 2.77 -12.15
CA ALA A 118 4.56 2.02 -12.56
C ALA A 118 4.29 0.54 -12.86
N LEU A 119 3.18 -0.01 -12.35
CA LEU A 119 2.98 -1.45 -12.27
C LEU A 119 1.79 -1.97 -13.08
N THR A 120 0.96 -1.06 -13.62
CA THR A 120 -0.24 -1.47 -14.38
C THR A 120 -0.27 -0.87 -15.78
N ASN A 121 -0.94 -1.58 -16.67
CA ASN A 121 -1.27 -1.10 -18.00
C ASN A 121 -2.30 0.04 -17.88
N PRO A 122 -2.02 1.24 -18.39
CA PRO A 122 -2.94 2.38 -18.26
C PRO A 122 -4.24 2.20 -19.08
N ALA A 123 -4.29 1.27 -20.02
CA ALA A 123 -5.47 1.06 -20.87
C ALA A 123 -6.61 0.37 -20.14
N ASP A 124 -6.30 -0.60 -19.25
CA ASP A 124 -7.26 -1.47 -18.60
C ASP A 124 -7.01 -1.65 -17.08
N GLY A 125 -5.89 -1.16 -16.58
CA GLY A 125 -5.50 -1.28 -15.18
C GLY A 125 -4.99 -2.66 -14.78
N SER A 126 -4.78 -3.58 -15.74
CA SER A 126 -4.19 -4.88 -15.49
C SER A 126 -2.72 -4.75 -15.07
N GLN A 127 -2.21 -5.77 -14.39
CA GLN A 127 -0.79 -5.85 -14.10
C GLN A 127 0.02 -5.97 -15.41
N ILE A 128 1.14 -5.26 -15.51
CA ILE A 128 2.03 -5.38 -16.67
C ILE A 128 2.54 -6.82 -16.77
N ASP A 129 2.41 -7.46 -17.95
CA ASP A 129 2.74 -8.86 -18.19
C ASP A 129 4.17 -9.20 -17.80
N ASP A 130 5.14 -8.36 -18.17
CA ASP A 130 6.55 -8.55 -17.87
C ASP A 130 6.86 -8.49 -16.37
N TYR A 131 5.94 -7.99 -15.55
CA TYR A 131 6.09 -7.88 -14.11
C TYR A 131 5.36 -8.97 -13.33
N ALA A 132 4.47 -9.71 -13.98
CA ALA A 132 3.63 -10.72 -13.36
C ALA A 132 4.40 -12.04 -13.10
N THR A 133 4.03 -12.70 -12.00
CA THR A 133 4.30 -14.14 -11.84
C THR A 133 3.19 -14.95 -12.49
N LYS A 134 3.34 -16.27 -12.54
CA LYS A 134 2.35 -17.18 -13.16
C LYS A 134 0.97 -17.15 -12.50
N ASP A 135 0.85 -16.64 -11.29
CA ASP A 135 -0.44 -16.55 -10.59
C ASP A 135 -1.23 -15.29 -10.94
N GLY A 136 -0.64 -14.38 -11.72
CA GLY A 136 -1.27 -13.14 -12.17
C GLY A 136 -1.57 -12.12 -11.08
N VAL A 137 -1.07 -12.33 -9.86
CA VAL A 137 -1.29 -11.45 -8.69
C VAL A 137 0.02 -10.92 -8.13
N HIS A 138 1.01 -11.80 -7.94
CA HIS A 138 2.31 -11.43 -7.38
C HIS A 138 3.25 -10.91 -8.46
N PHE A 139 4.23 -10.11 -8.05
CA PHE A 139 5.26 -9.56 -8.92
C PHE A 139 6.48 -10.47 -8.99
N ASN A 140 7.11 -10.51 -10.16
CA ASN A 140 8.45 -11.06 -10.34
C ASN A 140 9.53 -10.03 -9.95
N ALA A 141 10.81 -10.38 -10.11
CA ALA A 141 11.92 -9.51 -9.75
C ALA A 141 11.90 -8.17 -10.50
N ALA A 142 11.49 -8.14 -11.78
CA ALA A 142 11.39 -6.91 -12.56
C ALA A 142 10.29 -6.00 -12.03
N GLY A 143 9.14 -6.55 -11.67
CA GLY A 143 8.04 -5.79 -11.06
C GLY A 143 8.42 -5.21 -9.70
N TYR A 144 9.10 -5.97 -8.84
CA TYR A 144 9.60 -5.44 -7.57
C TYR A 144 10.66 -4.36 -7.75
N HIS A 145 11.50 -4.46 -8.79
CA HIS A 145 12.48 -3.41 -9.11
C HIS A 145 11.78 -2.12 -9.54
N ALA A 146 10.84 -2.20 -10.49
CA ALA A 146 10.05 -1.05 -10.92
C ALA A 146 9.30 -0.39 -9.76
N TRP A 147 8.74 -1.19 -8.86
CA TRP A 147 8.09 -0.71 -7.66
C TRP A 147 9.05 0.04 -6.72
N ALA A 148 10.22 -0.53 -6.45
CA ALA A 148 11.22 0.11 -5.60
C ALA A 148 11.71 1.45 -6.19
N GLU A 149 11.97 1.51 -7.50
CA GLU A 149 12.34 2.75 -8.19
C GLU A 149 11.24 3.81 -8.11
N TYR A 150 9.99 3.40 -8.28
CA TYR A 150 8.84 4.30 -8.15
C TYR A 150 8.75 4.88 -6.73
N LEU A 151 8.86 4.06 -5.70
CA LEU A 151 8.87 4.53 -4.31
C LEU A 151 10.03 5.49 -4.04
N ALA A 152 11.23 5.21 -4.54
CA ALA A 152 12.40 6.06 -4.35
C ALA A 152 12.21 7.47 -4.91
N THR A 153 11.44 7.61 -5.98
CA THR A 153 11.19 8.90 -6.66
C THR A 153 9.91 9.60 -6.20
N HIS A 154 8.99 8.88 -5.53
CA HIS A 154 7.67 9.40 -5.11
C HIS A 154 7.51 9.45 -3.59
N THR A 155 8.61 9.38 -2.84
CA THR A 155 8.63 9.52 -1.38
C THR A 155 9.11 10.91 -0.98
N VAL A 156 8.41 11.52 -0.02
CA VAL A 156 8.88 12.74 0.67
C VAL A 156 9.87 12.33 1.75
N TRP A 157 11.15 12.54 1.52
CA TRP A 157 12.21 12.12 2.44
C TRP A 157 12.40 13.04 3.64
N ASN A 158 11.98 14.29 3.56
CA ASN A 158 12.10 15.24 4.65
C ASN A 158 11.02 16.32 4.56
N ARG A 159 10.20 16.44 5.59
CA ARG A 159 9.15 17.47 5.65
C ARG A 159 9.68 18.90 5.50
N ARG A 160 10.93 19.15 5.87
CA ARG A 160 11.54 20.47 5.73
C ARG A 160 12.09 20.74 4.34
N SER A 161 12.50 19.69 3.63
CA SER A 161 12.93 19.76 2.25
C SER A 161 11.77 19.61 1.29
N VAL A 162 10.61 19.32 1.83
CA VAL A 162 9.45 19.40 1.05
C VAL A 162 9.25 20.79 0.73
N TYR A 163 10.03 21.24 0.25
CA TYR A 163 9.65 21.63 -0.96
C TYR A 163 9.31 23.07 -0.82
N SER A 164 10.15 23.76 -1.16
CA SER A 164 9.98 25.18 -1.55
C SER A 164 8.82 25.43 -2.54
N GLY A 165 7.92 24.49 -2.72
CA GLY A 165 6.77 24.61 -3.60
C GLY A 165 7.07 24.46 -5.11
N GLU A 166 8.28 24.06 -5.44
CA GLU A 166 8.74 24.03 -6.84
C GLU A 166 8.65 22.68 -7.53
N ASN A 167 8.29 21.58 -6.81
CA ASN A 167 8.14 20.26 -7.43
C ASN A 167 6.68 19.88 -7.61
N PRO A 168 6.22 19.76 -8.84
CA PRO A 168 4.85 19.40 -9.13
C PRO A 168 4.42 18.03 -8.59
N TYR A 169 5.37 17.13 -8.29
CA TYR A 169 5.07 15.81 -7.73
C TYR A 169 4.54 15.85 -6.30
N TYR A 170 4.73 16.94 -5.59
CA TYR A 170 4.22 17.08 -4.21
C TYR A 170 2.79 17.51 -4.11
N ILE A 171 2.29 18.13 -5.14
CA ILE A 171 0.89 18.54 -5.22
C ILE A 171 -0.02 17.32 -5.36
N TYR A 172 0.52 16.21 -5.82
CA TYR A 172 -0.21 14.98 -6.12
C TYR A 172 0.20 13.78 -5.23
N GLY A 173 1.16 13.95 -4.36
CA GLY A 173 1.48 12.98 -3.30
C GLY A 173 0.54 13.07 -2.10
N THR A 174 -0.52 13.82 -2.28
CA THR A 174 -1.63 13.93 -1.34
C THR A 174 -2.81 13.17 -1.88
#